data_29d7aecf0397c3ece6e1d52fe014526c
#
_entry.id   29d7aecf0397c3ece6e1d52fe014526c
#
_cell.length_a   1.000
_cell.length_b   1.000
_cell.length_c   1.000
_cell.angle_alpha   90.00
_cell.angle_beta   90.00
_cell.angle_gamma   90.00
#
_symmetry.space_group_name_H-M   'P 1'
#
loop_
_entity.id
_entity.type
_entity.pdbx_description
1 polymer ?
#
loop_
_entity_poly.entity_id
_entity_poly.type
_entity_poly.pdbx_seq_one_letter_code
_entity_poly.pdbx_strand_id
1 'polypeptide(L)'
;MADPRVTGLRSIEFDVPDVTTTAKFYEECWGLAPVTQTAGAHYLRATGTEHHIVVLHEGDKAGMRQVNFGATDKATVDALHTKLQGQGAPVTVDPAPLSGPGGGYGFSFTDPDGMSYGISADVAQHEDATMVEDRP
;
A
#
# COMPACT_ATOMS: atom_id res chain seq x y z
N MET A 1 -17.23 15.01 17.46
CA MET A 1 -16.20 14.69 16.48
C MET A 1 -16.23 13.22 16.14
N ALA A 2 -16.20 12.89 14.87
CA ALA A 2 -16.17 11.49 14.47
C ALA A 2 -14.82 10.86 14.82
N ASP A 3 -14.83 9.57 15.16
CA ASP A 3 -13.60 8.81 15.36
C ASP A 3 -12.79 8.77 14.07
N PRO A 4 -11.46 8.82 14.17
CA PRO A 4 -10.62 8.68 12.99
C PRO A 4 -10.79 7.28 12.37
N ARG A 5 -10.81 7.23 11.04
CA ARG A 5 -11.05 5.98 10.29
C ARG A 5 -10.15 5.89 9.07
N VAL A 6 -9.88 4.66 8.67
CA VAL A 6 -9.30 4.42 7.36
C VAL A 6 -10.37 4.59 6.29
N THR A 7 -9.95 5.00 5.10
CA THR A 7 -10.87 5.22 3.96
C THR A 7 -11.03 3.97 3.09
N GLY A 8 -10.04 3.10 3.09
CA GLY A 8 -10.09 1.88 2.30
C GLY A 8 -8.72 1.29 2.09
N LEU A 9 -8.69 0.18 1.38
CA LEU A 9 -7.46 -0.51 1.04
C LEU A 9 -6.72 0.25 -0.06
N ARG A 10 -5.41 0.48 0.11
CA ARG A 10 -4.57 1.09 -0.92
C ARG A 10 -3.76 0.06 -1.68
N SER A 11 -3.06 -0.79 -0.97
CA SER A 11 -2.15 -1.75 -1.61
C SER A 11 -1.85 -2.92 -0.70
N ILE A 12 -1.41 -4.01 -1.34
CA ILE A 12 -0.91 -5.19 -0.63
C ILE A 12 0.51 -5.44 -1.10
N GLU A 13 1.41 -5.67 -0.15
CA GLU A 13 2.81 -5.95 -0.42
C GLU A 13 3.09 -7.42 -0.15
N PHE A 14 3.72 -8.08 -1.10
CA PHE A 14 4.09 -9.49 -1.01
C PHE A 14 5.59 -9.67 -1.11
N ASP A 15 6.11 -10.71 -0.46
CA ASP A 15 7.43 -11.23 -0.73
C ASP A 15 7.29 -12.39 -1.71
N VAL A 16 8.15 -12.43 -2.73
CA VAL A 16 8.14 -13.50 -3.73
C VAL A 16 9.58 -13.88 -4.09
N PRO A 17 9.87 -15.18 -4.33
CA PRO A 17 11.23 -15.62 -4.65
C PRO A 17 11.74 -15.13 -6.00
N ASP A 18 10.86 -15.00 -6.98
CA ASP A 18 11.22 -14.54 -8.33
C ASP A 18 10.29 -13.39 -8.72
N VAL A 19 10.71 -12.18 -8.39
CA VAL A 19 9.88 -11.00 -8.56
C VAL A 19 9.58 -10.72 -10.04
N THR A 20 10.52 -10.99 -10.93
CA THR A 20 10.33 -10.74 -12.36
C THR A 20 9.25 -11.65 -12.94
N THR A 21 9.31 -12.94 -12.64
CA THR A 21 8.32 -13.92 -13.10
C THR A 21 6.94 -13.62 -12.52
N THR A 22 6.87 -13.28 -11.23
CA THR A 22 5.59 -12.99 -10.58
C THR A 22 4.97 -11.70 -11.10
N ALA A 23 5.77 -10.66 -11.32
CA ALA A 23 5.28 -9.40 -11.89
C ALA A 23 4.70 -9.64 -13.29
N LYS A 24 5.39 -10.43 -14.12
CA LYS A 24 4.91 -10.77 -15.45
C LYS A 24 3.57 -11.52 -15.41
N PHE A 25 3.40 -12.42 -14.46
CA PHE A 25 2.14 -13.13 -14.26
C PHE A 25 0.99 -12.14 -13.97
N TYR A 26 1.18 -11.21 -13.05
CA TYR A 26 0.15 -10.22 -12.73
C TYR A 26 -0.14 -9.31 -13.91
N GLU A 27 0.87 -8.92 -14.69
CA GLU A 27 0.67 -8.08 -15.86
C GLU A 27 -0.09 -8.80 -16.97
N GLU A 28 0.28 -10.03 -17.29
CA GLU A 28 -0.28 -10.78 -18.42
C GLU A 28 -1.62 -11.43 -18.09
N CYS A 29 -1.78 -11.95 -16.87
CA CYS A 29 -2.99 -12.68 -16.49
C CYS A 29 -4.04 -11.82 -15.82
N TRP A 30 -3.63 -10.82 -15.05
CA TRP A 30 -4.55 -9.94 -14.32
C TRP A 30 -4.74 -8.58 -14.99
N GLY A 31 -3.87 -8.23 -15.92
CA GLY A 31 -3.95 -6.93 -16.59
C GLY A 31 -3.45 -5.77 -15.75
N LEU A 32 -2.67 -6.00 -14.70
CA LEU A 32 -2.07 -4.92 -13.94
C LEU A 32 -0.97 -4.26 -14.77
N ALA A 33 -0.78 -2.97 -14.58
CA ALA A 33 0.24 -2.22 -15.33
C ALA A 33 1.42 -1.88 -14.43
N PRO A 34 2.67 -1.97 -14.95
CA PRO A 34 3.82 -1.56 -14.16
C PRO A 34 3.81 -0.03 -13.99
N VAL A 35 4.08 0.43 -12.77
CA VAL A 35 4.23 1.85 -12.46
C VAL A 35 5.71 2.20 -12.44
N THR A 36 6.47 1.47 -11.61
CA THR A 36 7.90 1.69 -11.43
C THR A 36 8.48 0.46 -10.77
N GLN A 37 9.81 0.39 -10.75
CA GLN A 37 10.50 -0.61 -9.95
C GLN A 37 11.70 0.03 -9.27
N THR A 38 12.01 -0.48 -8.10
CA THR A 38 13.19 -0.12 -7.34
C THR A 38 14.05 -1.37 -7.21
N ALA A 39 15.21 -1.26 -6.56
CA ALA A 39 16.04 -2.43 -6.32
C ALA A 39 15.24 -3.46 -5.50
N GLY A 40 14.91 -4.60 -6.09
CA GLY A 40 14.22 -5.69 -5.42
C GLY A 40 12.70 -5.53 -5.27
N ALA A 41 12.08 -4.52 -5.88
CA ALA A 41 10.63 -4.35 -5.77
C ALA A 41 9.99 -3.85 -7.07
N HIS A 42 8.82 -4.40 -7.40
CA HIS A 42 7.99 -3.97 -8.53
C HIS A 42 6.67 -3.42 -8.02
N TYR A 43 6.25 -2.27 -8.54
CA TYR A 43 5.02 -1.58 -8.17
C TYR A 43 4.05 -1.61 -9.33
N LEU A 44 2.87 -2.20 -9.11
CA LEU A 44 1.87 -2.42 -10.17
C LEU A 44 0.57 -1.71 -9.82
N ARG A 45 -0.12 -1.20 -10.85
CA ARG A 45 -1.41 -0.52 -10.66
C ARG A 45 -2.53 -1.23 -11.42
N ALA A 46 -3.77 -0.98 -10.97
CA ALA A 46 -4.98 -1.30 -11.72
C ALA A 46 -5.46 -0.04 -12.45
N THR A 47 -6.71 0.01 -12.83
CA THR A 47 -7.28 1.13 -13.60
C THR A 47 -7.79 2.29 -12.74
N GLY A 48 -7.86 2.11 -11.43
CA GLY A 48 -8.32 3.15 -10.51
C GLY A 48 -7.26 4.23 -10.25
N THR A 49 -7.52 5.07 -9.26
CA THR A 49 -6.67 6.23 -8.96
C THR A 49 -5.47 5.94 -8.09
N GLU A 50 -5.42 4.80 -7.42
CA GLU A 50 -4.28 4.47 -6.55
C GLU A 50 -2.97 4.44 -7.34
N HIS A 51 -1.92 4.99 -6.76
CA HIS A 51 -0.61 5.01 -7.38
C HIS A 51 -0.16 3.60 -7.75
N HIS A 52 -0.35 2.66 -6.85
CA HIS A 52 -0.12 1.24 -7.05
C HIS A 52 -1.02 0.46 -6.09
N ILE A 53 -1.32 -0.77 -6.42
CA ILE A 53 -2.16 -1.64 -5.56
C ILE A 53 -1.44 -2.92 -5.15
N VAL A 54 -0.40 -3.32 -5.88
CA VAL A 54 0.41 -4.50 -5.56
C VAL A 54 1.87 -4.10 -5.57
N VAL A 55 2.59 -4.48 -4.53
CA VAL A 55 4.04 -4.35 -4.47
C VAL A 55 4.62 -5.74 -4.31
N LEU A 56 5.53 -6.10 -5.18
CA LEU A 56 6.22 -7.39 -5.13
C LEU A 56 7.67 -7.14 -4.72
N HIS A 57 8.04 -7.67 -3.56
CA HIS A 57 9.41 -7.58 -3.05
C HIS A 57 10.10 -8.92 -3.23
N GLU A 58 11.37 -8.90 -3.62
CA GLU A 58 12.16 -10.11 -3.66
C GLU A 58 12.42 -10.61 -2.24
N GLY A 59 12.14 -11.88 -2.01
CA GLY A 59 12.34 -12.50 -0.70
C GLY A 59 12.56 -14.00 -0.85
N ASP A 60 12.94 -14.66 0.23
CA ASP A 60 13.26 -16.09 0.20
C ASP A 60 12.05 -16.98 0.01
N LYS A 61 10.90 -16.53 0.50
CA LYS A 61 9.65 -17.30 0.44
C LYS A 61 8.51 -16.40 0.02
N ALA A 62 7.52 -17.00 -0.65
CA ALA A 62 6.28 -16.30 -0.96
C ALA A 62 5.50 -16.04 0.33
N GLY A 63 4.95 -14.84 0.47
CA GLY A 63 4.14 -14.49 1.63
C GLY A 63 3.67 -13.06 1.56
N MET A 64 2.74 -12.70 2.46
CA MET A 64 2.24 -11.35 2.57
C MET A 64 3.16 -10.55 3.50
N ARG A 65 3.64 -9.41 3.02
CA ARG A 65 4.54 -8.56 3.80
C ARG A 65 3.79 -7.51 4.59
N GLN A 66 2.88 -6.79 3.92
CA GLN A 66 2.15 -5.69 4.56
C GLN A 66 0.88 -5.37 3.78
N VAL A 67 -0.16 -4.97 4.50
CA VAL A 67 -1.40 -4.47 3.92
C VAL A 67 -1.50 -2.99 4.26
N ASN A 68 -1.72 -2.15 3.24
CA ASN A 68 -1.74 -0.70 3.41
C ASN A 68 -3.14 -0.14 3.21
N PHE A 69 -3.57 0.69 4.16
CA PHE A 69 -4.86 1.38 4.12
C PHE A 69 -4.65 2.87 3.97
N GLY A 70 -5.64 3.54 3.44
CA GLY A 70 -5.63 4.98 3.29
C GLY A 70 -6.32 5.69 4.43
N ALA A 71 -5.96 6.95 4.62
CA ALA A 71 -6.67 7.90 5.49
C ALA A 71 -6.89 9.18 4.70
N THR A 72 -7.85 9.99 5.12
CA THR A 72 -8.25 11.19 4.39
C THR A 72 -7.13 12.22 4.28
N ASP A 73 -6.39 12.42 5.37
CA ASP A 73 -5.35 13.45 5.46
C ASP A 73 -4.33 13.12 6.57
N LYS A 74 -3.31 13.94 6.68
CA LYS A 74 -2.27 13.77 7.69
C LYS A 74 -2.81 13.82 9.11
N ALA A 75 -3.77 14.70 9.36
CA ALA A 75 -4.36 14.81 10.69
C ALA A 75 -5.05 13.51 11.10
N THR A 76 -5.72 12.84 10.17
CA THR A 76 -6.35 11.54 10.41
C THR A 76 -5.30 10.45 10.65
N VAL A 77 -4.20 10.47 9.91
CA VAL A 77 -3.08 9.55 10.14
C VAL A 77 -2.56 9.69 11.56
N ASP A 78 -2.29 10.92 12.00
CA ASP A 78 -1.79 11.19 13.35
C ASP A 78 -2.80 10.78 14.43
N ALA A 79 -4.08 11.01 14.19
CA ALA A 79 -5.14 10.63 15.12
C ALA A 79 -5.27 9.12 15.26
N LEU A 80 -5.16 8.40 14.15
CA LEU A 80 -5.15 6.92 14.17
C LEU A 80 -3.92 6.39 14.89
N HIS A 81 -2.76 6.99 14.68
CA HIS A 81 -1.54 6.61 15.37
C HIS A 81 -1.70 6.77 16.89
N THR A 82 -2.21 7.91 17.33
CA THR A 82 -2.45 8.18 18.76
C THR A 82 -3.43 7.17 19.35
N LYS A 83 -4.52 6.88 18.63
CA LYS A 83 -5.52 5.93 19.07
C LYS A 83 -4.94 4.53 19.22
N LEU A 84 -4.18 4.06 18.22
CA LEU A 84 -3.58 2.73 18.25
C LEU A 84 -2.55 2.60 19.36
N GLN A 85 -1.71 3.62 19.56
CA GLN A 85 -0.76 3.63 20.67
C GLN A 85 -1.47 3.56 22.01
N GLY A 86 -2.55 4.33 22.17
CA GLY A 86 -3.32 4.34 23.42
C GLY A 86 -3.97 2.99 23.71
N GLN A 87 -4.20 2.18 22.70
CA GLN A 87 -4.75 0.83 22.85
C GLN A 87 -3.68 -0.26 22.91
N GLY A 88 -2.40 0.12 22.90
CA GLY A 88 -1.30 -0.82 23.06
C GLY A 88 -0.84 -1.52 21.78
N ALA A 89 -1.30 -1.05 20.61
CA ALA A 89 -0.84 -1.63 19.34
C ALA A 89 0.65 -1.33 19.13
N PRO A 90 1.47 -2.33 18.77
CA PRO A 90 2.90 -2.09 18.50
C PRO A 90 3.07 -1.27 17.23
N VAL A 91 3.60 -0.07 17.35
CA VAL A 91 3.95 0.79 16.22
C VAL A 91 5.36 0.44 15.78
N THR A 92 5.52 0.07 14.50
CA THR A 92 6.81 -0.34 13.95
C THR A 92 7.55 0.80 13.27
N VAL A 93 6.79 1.74 12.67
CA VAL A 93 7.35 2.95 12.06
C VAL A 93 6.44 4.11 12.44
N ASP A 94 7.00 5.14 13.06
CA ASP A 94 6.26 6.34 13.46
C ASP A 94 5.80 7.14 12.25
N PRO A 95 4.74 7.97 12.39
CA PRO A 95 4.26 8.81 11.30
C PRO A 95 5.36 9.72 10.75
N ALA A 96 5.54 9.66 9.45
CA ALA A 96 6.58 10.42 8.77
C ALA A 96 6.28 10.47 7.27
N PRO A 97 6.91 11.39 6.52
CA PRO A 97 6.86 11.34 5.07
C PRO A 97 7.40 10.01 4.58
N LEU A 98 6.70 9.40 3.62
CA LEU A 98 7.08 8.12 3.05
C LEU A 98 8.11 8.33 1.94
N SER A 99 9.16 7.55 1.93
CA SER A 99 10.25 7.69 0.96
C SER A 99 10.09 6.83 -0.29
N GLY A 100 9.14 5.89 -0.29
CA GLY A 100 8.93 4.99 -1.42
C GLY A 100 8.17 5.62 -2.57
N PRO A 101 7.99 4.88 -3.68
CA PRO A 101 7.19 5.34 -4.81
C PRO A 101 5.78 5.75 -4.41
N GLY A 102 5.33 6.87 -4.93
CA GLY A 102 4.04 7.46 -4.58
C GLY A 102 4.12 8.44 -3.42
N GLY A 103 5.15 8.37 -2.60
CA GLY A 103 5.33 9.27 -1.45
C GLY A 103 4.20 9.17 -0.44
N GLY A 104 3.80 10.30 0.12
CA GLY A 104 2.76 10.38 1.11
C GLY A 104 3.28 10.50 2.53
N TYR A 105 2.37 10.34 3.49
CA TYR A 105 2.65 10.45 4.92
C TYR A 105 1.94 9.31 5.63
N GLY A 106 2.64 8.56 6.47
CA GLY A 106 2.02 7.41 7.12
C GLY A 106 2.88 6.78 8.20
N PHE A 107 2.34 5.72 8.77
CA PHE A 107 3.01 4.92 9.79
C PHE A 107 2.66 3.44 9.60
N SER A 108 3.37 2.59 10.33
CA SER A 108 3.14 1.13 10.30
C SER A 108 3.00 0.58 11.70
N PHE A 109 2.23 -0.49 11.82
CA PHE A 109 2.00 -1.18 13.09
C PHE A 109 1.71 -2.66 12.84
N THR A 110 1.68 -3.45 13.90
CA THR A 110 1.29 -4.86 13.80
C THR A 110 0.01 -5.10 14.59
N ASP A 111 -0.74 -6.12 14.16
CA ASP A 111 -1.91 -6.59 14.89
C ASP A 111 -1.50 -7.66 15.91
N PRO A 112 -2.47 -8.19 16.71
CA PRO A 112 -2.16 -9.23 17.70
C PRO A 112 -1.54 -10.50 17.13
N ASP A 113 -1.75 -10.77 15.85
CA ASP A 113 -1.20 -11.95 15.19
C ASP A 113 0.16 -11.67 14.54
N GLY A 114 0.68 -10.45 14.69
CA GLY A 114 1.96 -10.07 14.12
C GLY A 114 1.91 -9.63 12.66
N MET A 115 0.71 -9.46 12.09
CA MET A 115 0.54 -9.01 10.72
C MET A 115 0.84 -7.52 10.62
N SER A 116 1.63 -7.12 9.62
CA SER A 116 2.03 -5.73 9.43
C SER A 116 1.02 -4.95 8.60
N TYR A 117 0.69 -3.74 9.05
CA TYR A 117 -0.22 -2.83 8.37
C TYR A 117 0.38 -1.45 8.27
N GLY A 118 0.07 -0.75 7.18
CA GLY A 118 0.40 0.66 7.01
C GLY A 118 -0.87 1.49 6.89
N ILE A 119 -0.81 2.73 7.36
CA ILE A 119 -1.88 3.72 7.17
C ILE A 119 -1.22 4.97 6.61
N SER A 120 -1.76 5.49 5.52
CA SER A 120 -1.13 6.62 4.83
C SER A 120 -2.15 7.58 4.22
N ALA A 121 -1.69 8.81 4.01
CA ALA A 121 -2.44 9.87 3.33
C ALA A 121 -1.50 10.56 2.34
N ASP A 122 -2.06 11.35 1.44
CA ASP A 122 -1.32 12.18 0.50
C ASP A 122 -0.40 11.40 -0.45
N VAL A 123 -0.73 10.12 -0.70
CA VAL A 123 -0.02 9.33 -1.71
C VAL A 123 -0.44 9.83 -3.08
N ALA A 124 0.51 9.96 -4.00
CA ALA A 124 0.25 10.40 -5.37
C ALA A 124 -0.77 9.50 -6.04
N GLN A 125 -1.61 10.08 -6.88
CA GLN A 125 -2.67 9.34 -7.57
C GLN A 125 -2.54 9.48 -9.08
N HIS A 126 -3.13 8.53 -9.78
CA HIS A 126 -3.29 8.56 -11.23
C HIS A 126 -4.70 9.00 -11.59
N GLU A 127 -4.92 9.32 -12.86
CA GLU A 127 -6.26 9.45 -13.38
C GLU A 127 -6.93 8.07 -13.39
N ASP A 128 -8.23 8.06 -13.11
CA ASP A 128 -9.02 6.83 -13.18
C ASP A 128 -9.19 6.41 -14.64
N ALA A 129 -8.62 5.28 -15.00
CA ALA A 129 -8.65 4.75 -16.36
C ALA A 129 -9.81 3.76 -16.59
N THR A 130 -10.63 3.52 -15.58
CA THR A 130 -11.71 2.53 -15.68
C THR A 130 -12.68 2.83 -16.82
N MET A 131 -13.07 4.09 -16.98
CA MET A 131 -14.01 4.51 -18.03
C MET A 131 -13.41 4.37 -19.42
N VAL A 132 -12.09 4.51 -19.55
CA VAL A 132 -11.41 4.36 -20.82
C VAL A 132 -11.41 2.91 -21.27
N GLU A 133 -11.21 2.01 -20.33
CA GLU A 133 -11.15 0.57 -20.60
C GLU A 133 -12.49 0.00 -21.09
N ASP A 134 -13.60 0.61 -20.71
CA ASP A 134 -14.94 0.14 -21.09
C ASP A 134 -15.33 0.54 -22.50
N ARG A 135 -14.50 1.26 -23.21
CA ARG A 135 -14.86 1.71 -24.54
C ARG A 135 -14.65 0.61 -25.58
N PRO A 136 -15.62 0.41 -26.45
CA PRO A 136 -15.47 -0.52 -27.58
C PRO A 136 -14.42 -0.04 -28.56
#